data_b1f9f6661585488bc2e1f9f973802f33
#
_entry.id   b1f9f6661585488bc2e1f9f973802f33
#
_cell.length_a   1.000
_cell.length_b   1.000
_cell.length_c   1.000
_cell.angle_alpha   90.00
_cell.angle_beta   90.00
_cell.angle_gamma   90.00
#
_symmetry.space_group_name_H-M   'P 1'
#
loop_
_entity.id
_entity.type
_entity.pdbx_description
1 polymer ?
#
loop_
_entity_poly.entity_id
_entity_poly.type
_entity_poly.pdbx_seq_one_letter_code
_entity_poly.pdbx_strand_id
1 'polypeptide(L)'
;MDKIVFITGASSGIGAGCARKFASQGASLILNARNEEKLSALKEELEQQYGAGVCLLPFDVRDRKTAAEALASLPDEWKAIDI
;
A
#
# COMPACT_ATOMS: atom_id res chain seq x y z
N MET A 1 7.70 -13.47 0.70
CA MET A 1 8.36 -12.41 1.37
C MET A 1 7.65 -12.05 2.63
N ASP A 2 8.40 -11.59 3.52
CA ASP A 2 7.97 -11.61 4.89
C ASP A 2 7.66 -10.25 5.48
N LYS A 3 7.99 -9.17 4.79
CA LYS A 3 7.72 -7.83 5.30
C LYS A 3 6.50 -7.21 4.65
N ILE A 4 5.70 -6.55 5.47
CA ILE A 4 4.54 -5.79 5.02
C ILE A 4 4.83 -4.31 5.32
N VAL A 5 4.80 -3.49 4.27
CA VAL A 5 5.11 -2.07 4.36
C VAL A 5 3.86 -1.26 4.08
N PHE A 6 3.52 -0.35 4.98
CA PHE A 6 2.40 0.57 4.80
C PHE A 6 2.93 1.91 4.29
N ILE A 7 2.42 2.36 3.15
CA ILE A 7 2.86 3.61 2.52
C ILE A 7 1.69 4.57 2.40
N THR A 8 1.78 5.72 3.06
CA THR A 8 0.81 6.79 2.90
C THR A 8 1.24 7.71 1.76
N GLY A 9 0.28 8.37 1.12
CA GLY A 9 0.58 9.24 -0.01
C GLY A 9 1.19 8.50 -1.19
N ALA A 10 0.80 7.23 -1.39
CA ALA A 10 1.41 6.36 -2.39
C ALA A 10 1.21 6.84 -3.82
N SER A 11 0.22 7.71 -4.07
CA SER A 11 0.01 8.26 -5.41
C SER A 11 0.94 9.42 -5.75
N SER A 12 1.70 9.94 -4.76
CA SER A 12 2.69 10.99 -5.02
C SER A 12 3.97 10.38 -5.58
N GLY A 13 4.82 11.23 -6.20
CA GLY A 13 6.09 10.77 -6.75
C GLY A 13 6.99 10.12 -5.70
N ILE A 14 7.04 10.69 -4.49
CA ILE A 14 7.88 10.17 -3.41
C ILE A 14 7.32 8.84 -2.89
N GLY A 15 6.01 8.78 -2.61
CA GLY A 15 5.37 7.57 -2.12
C GLY A 15 5.44 6.43 -3.12
N ALA A 16 5.20 6.72 -4.40
CA ALA A 16 5.30 5.73 -5.46
C ALA A 16 6.73 5.21 -5.61
N GLY A 17 7.73 6.10 -5.50
CA GLY A 17 9.14 5.70 -5.54
C GLY A 17 9.50 4.76 -4.40
N CYS A 18 9.03 5.06 -3.18
CA CYS A 18 9.22 4.17 -2.03
C CYS A 18 8.58 2.81 -2.27
N ALA A 19 7.36 2.81 -2.82
CA ALA A 19 6.65 1.57 -3.11
C ALA A 19 7.43 0.68 -4.07
N ARG A 20 7.96 1.27 -5.13
CA ARG A 20 8.79 0.53 -6.10
C ARG A 20 10.04 -0.04 -5.45
N LYS A 21 10.69 0.73 -4.62
CA LYS A 21 11.90 0.27 -3.94
C LYS A 21 11.62 -0.92 -3.03
N PHE A 22 10.60 -0.84 -2.19
CA PHE A 22 10.25 -1.95 -1.32
C PHE A 22 9.77 -3.17 -2.10
N ALA A 23 9.00 -2.96 -3.17
CA ALA A 23 8.56 -4.06 -4.01
C ALA A 23 9.74 -4.79 -4.65
N SER A 24 10.76 -4.05 -5.08
CA SER A 24 11.96 -4.66 -5.67
C SER A 24 12.75 -5.48 -4.65
N GLN A 25 12.52 -5.26 -3.36
CA GLN A 25 13.15 -6.01 -2.29
C GLN A 25 12.30 -7.18 -1.80
N GLY A 26 11.18 -7.43 -2.47
CA GLY A 26 10.30 -8.55 -2.14
C GLY A 26 9.26 -8.26 -1.07
N ALA A 27 9.05 -6.99 -0.72
CA ALA A 27 8.05 -6.63 0.29
C ALA A 27 6.63 -6.72 -0.26
N SER A 28 5.69 -7.05 0.61
CA SER A 28 4.26 -6.86 0.34
C SER A 28 3.89 -5.45 0.79
N LEU A 29 2.97 -4.82 0.07
CA LEU A 29 2.69 -3.40 0.28
C LEU A 29 1.22 -3.13 0.55
N ILE A 30 0.97 -2.21 1.48
CA ILE A 30 -0.35 -1.61 1.67
C ILE A 30 -0.20 -0.17 1.24
N LEU A 31 -0.91 0.22 0.18
CA LEU A 31 -0.81 1.55 -0.39
C LEU A 31 -2.02 2.39 -0.03
N ASN A 32 -1.77 3.56 0.52
CA ASN A 32 -2.80 4.50 0.90
C ASN A 32 -2.67 5.81 0.14
N ALA A 33 -3.76 6.26 -0.46
CA ALA A 33 -3.90 7.59 -1.04
C ALA A 33 -5.36 7.83 -1.33
N ARG A 34 -5.73 9.09 -1.61
CA ARG A 34 -7.12 9.43 -1.93
C ARG A 34 -7.48 9.14 -3.39
N ASN A 35 -6.50 9.08 -4.28
CA ASN A 35 -6.73 8.87 -5.71
C ASN A 35 -6.67 7.41 -6.06
N GLU A 36 -7.83 6.76 -6.19
CA GLU A 36 -7.95 5.35 -6.51
C GLU A 36 -7.35 4.99 -7.88
N GLU A 37 -7.51 5.86 -8.87
CA GLU A 37 -7.00 5.58 -10.21
C GLU A 37 -5.48 5.46 -10.21
N LYS A 38 -4.80 6.38 -9.54
CA LYS A 38 -3.35 6.33 -9.42
C LYS A 38 -2.89 5.14 -8.59
N LEU A 39 -3.62 4.81 -7.53
CA LEU A 39 -3.30 3.63 -6.72
C LEU A 39 -3.44 2.35 -7.54
N SER A 40 -4.51 2.22 -8.32
CA SER A 40 -4.73 1.04 -9.14
C SER A 40 -3.63 0.88 -10.19
N ALA A 41 -3.22 1.97 -10.82
CA ALA A 41 -2.15 1.94 -11.80
C ALA A 41 -0.83 1.52 -11.16
N LEU A 42 -0.52 2.04 -9.97
CA LEU A 42 0.69 1.67 -9.25
C LEU A 42 0.65 0.21 -8.81
N LYS A 43 -0.49 -0.26 -8.34
CA LYS A 43 -0.66 -1.66 -7.98
C LYS A 43 -0.36 -2.59 -9.15
N GLU A 44 -0.93 -2.30 -10.32
CA GLU A 44 -0.68 -3.08 -11.53
C GLU A 44 0.80 -3.11 -11.86
N GLU A 45 1.45 -1.96 -11.84
CA GLU A 45 2.88 -1.86 -12.12
C GLU A 45 3.69 -2.75 -11.17
N LEU A 46 3.42 -2.65 -9.87
CA LEU A 46 4.17 -3.39 -8.87
C LEU A 46 3.94 -4.90 -8.97
N GLU A 47 2.72 -5.32 -9.24
CA GLU A 47 2.41 -6.73 -9.39
C GLU A 47 3.05 -7.31 -10.64
N GLN A 48 3.04 -6.58 -11.75
CA GLN A 48 3.59 -7.05 -13.02
C GLN A 48 5.11 -7.02 -13.04
N GLN A 49 5.73 -5.98 -12.51
CA GLN A 49 7.17 -5.83 -12.60
C GLN A 49 7.92 -6.58 -11.50
N TYR A 50 7.34 -6.65 -10.31
CA TYR A 50 8.04 -7.21 -9.15
C TYR A 50 7.35 -8.44 -8.57
N GLY A 51 6.15 -8.76 -9.01
CA GLY A 51 5.40 -9.85 -8.42
C GLY A 51 4.98 -9.58 -6.97
N ALA A 52 4.90 -8.31 -6.58
CA ALA A 52 4.62 -7.93 -5.19
C ALA A 52 3.15 -8.15 -4.85
N GLY A 53 2.87 -8.53 -3.60
CA GLY A 53 1.51 -8.51 -3.07
C GLY A 53 1.16 -7.08 -2.70
N VAL A 54 0.03 -6.57 -3.19
CA VAL A 54 -0.38 -5.18 -2.96
C VAL A 54 -1.83 -5.12 -2.50
N CYS A 55 -2.07 -4.39 -1.42
CA CYS A 55 -3.40 -4.10 -0.91
C CYS A 55 -3.62 -2.59 -0.99
N LEU A 56 -4.78 -2.16 -1.47
CA LEU A 56 -5.10 -0.75 -1.60
C LEU A 56 -6.06 -0.30 -0.49
N LEU A 57 -5.75 0.84 0.12
CA LEU A 57 -6.63 1.49 1.08
C LEU A 57 -6.86 2.93 0.64
N PRO A 58 -7.86 3.18 -0.22
CA PRO A 58 -8.13 4.53 -0.73
C PRO A 58 -8.97 5.34 0.28
N PHE A 59 -8.28 6.02 1.20
CA PHE A 59 -8.96 6.91 2.15
C PHE A 59 -8.04 8.08 2.52
N ASP A 60 -8.62 9.12 3.13
CA ASP A 60 -7.86 10.24 3.64
C ASP A 60 -7.33 9.91 5.02
N VAL A 61 -6.00 9.85 5.18
CA VAL A 61 -5.37 9.51 6.46
C VAL A 61 -5.71 10.49 7.59
N ARG A 62 -6.21 11.69 7.25
CA ARG A 62 -6.65 12.65 8.24
C ARG A 62 -7.96 12.25 8.89
N ASP A 63 -8.73 11.40 8.25
CA ASP A 63 -9.97 10.86 8.81
C ASP A 63 -9.64 9.62 9.64
N ARG A 64 -9.40 9.83 10.92
CA ARG A 64 -8.97 8.75 11.82
C ARG A 64 -9.96 7.62 11.95
N LYS A 65 -11.25 7.94 11.91
CA LYS A 65 -12.29 6.93 12.01
C LYS A 65 -12.27 6.01 10.79
N THR A 66 -12.24 6.58 9.61
CA THR A 66 -12.18 5.81 8.36
C THR A 66 -10.89 4.99 8.30
N ALA A 67 -9.76 5.59 8.71
CA ALA A 67 -8.49 4.90 8.74
C ALA A 67 -8.52 3.69 9.66
N ALA A 68 -9.07 3.85 10.87
CA ALA A 68 -9.17 2.75 11.83
C ALA A 68 -10.07 1.63 11.29
N GLU A 69 -11.20 1.98 10.69
CA GLU A 69 -12.11 1.00 10.11
C GLU A 69 -11.46 0.25 8.95
N ALA A 70 -10.75 0.97 8.08
CA ALA A 70 -10.07 0.38 6.94
C ALA A 70 -8.99 -0.61 7.38
N LEU A 71 -8.18 -0.22 8.37
CA LEU A 71 -7.15 -1.10 8.90
C LEU A 71 -7.74 -2.33 9.60
N ALA A 72 -8.84 -2.15 10.33
CA ALA A 72 -9.51 -3.25 11.01
C ALA A 72 -10.14 -4.23 10.03
N SER A 73 -10.47 -3.79 8.82
CA SER A 73 -11.07 -4.65 7.80
C SER A 73 -10.06 -5.48 7.01
N LEU A 74 -8.77 -5.24 7.20
CA LEU A 74 -7.73 -6.00 6.51
C LEU A 74 -7.76 -7.47 6.93
N PRO A 75 -7.47 -8.40 5.98
CA PRO A 75 -7.24 -9.80 6.35
C PRO A 75 -6.11 -9.92 7.38
N ASP A 76 -6.17 -10.95 8.20
CA ASP A 76 -5.20 -11.13 9.28
C ASP A 76 -3.76 -11.17 8.77
N GLU A 77 -3.54 -11.74 7.59
CA GLU A 77 -2.21 -11.80 6.99
C GLU A 77 -1.62 -10.41 6.69
N TRP A 78 -2.48 -9.40 6.55
CA TRP A 78 -2.05 -8.02 6.27
C TRP A 78 -1.94 -7.16 7.52
N LYS A 79 -2.39 -7.66 8.66
CA LYS A 79 -2.35 -6.89 9.92
C LYS A 79 -0.98 -6.87 10.57
N ALA A 80 -0.11 -7.78 10.21
CA ALA A 80 1.25 -7.85 10.76
C ALA A 80 2.19 -6.89 10.02
N ILE A 81 1.89 -5.58 10.12
CA ILE A 81 2.63 -4.54 9.41
C ILE A 81 3.99 -4.31 10.08
N ASP A 82 5.06 -4.41 9.29
CA ASP A 82 6.43 -4.25 9.79
C ASP A 82 6.91 -2.80 9.75
N ILE A 83 6.46 -2.03 8.75
CA ILE A 83 6.92 -0.65 8.57
C ILE A 83 5.76 0.26 8.22
#